data_cff0e521bd6dbbb4a9dc90104bd8710c
#
_entry.id   cff0e521bd6dbbb4a9dc90104bd8710c
#
_cell.length_a   1.000
_cell.length_b   1.000
_cell.length_c   1.000
_cell.angle_alpha   90.00
_cell.angle_beta   90.00
_cell.angle_gamma   90.00
#
_symmetry.space_group_name_H-M   'P 1'
#
loop_
_entity.id
_entity.type
_entity.pdbx_description
1 polymer ?
#
loop_
_entity_poly.entity_id
_entity_poly.type
_entity_poly.pdbx_seq_one_letter_code
_entity_poly.pdbx_strand_id
1 'polypeptide(L)'
;MASFSRLVRFLARDGKTYYGDAILPTGVTDIAKARQARIVTGDIFGRHDVTENVADIRLLLPPLAPEHVKTVRCLGLNYANHAKEVSLHLLDPRWIRLMANHLQSNMAIPKFPVLFYKPVTSLAGPTDPIPVHPIAQTGSTLDYECELVIVIGKAAADVSEDEALNYVLGYAVGNDVSHREWQIQRGGGQWSLGKGFDGWAPFGPGIVTNKVVKDPQNLKIFTKVNGETVQNNNTKDMIFGIKKTISFLSQGTTLLPGDVIFTGTPEGVGMGRKPQLWLKDGDIVEVGLENVGSCTNKVEFSKLKSKI
;
A
#
# COMPACT_ATOMS: atom_id res chain seq x y z
N MET A 1 -11.78 -0.53 21.12
CA MET A 1 -12.13 -0.78 19.70
C MET A 1 -12.52 0.57 19.11
N ALA A 2 -12.18 0.83 17.85
CA ALA A 2 -12.54 2.07 17.19
C ALA A 2 -14.06 2.25 17.13
N SER A 3 -14.55 3.48 17.41
CA SER A 3 -15.98 3.80 17.31
C SER A 3 -16.43 3.96 15.86
N PHE A 4 -15.54 4.42 14.97
CA PHE A 4 -15.77 4.54 13.53
C PHE A 4 -15.73 3.19 12.79
N SER A 5 -16.25 3.17 11.57
CA SER A 5 -16.23 2.01 10.67
C SER A 5 -15.31 2.22 9.47
N ARG A 6 -15.30 3.43 8.92
CA ARG A 6 -14.54 3.83 7.72
C ARG A 6 -13.88 5.18 7.96
N LEU A 7 -12.73 5.16 8.62
CA LEU A 7 -11.96 6.36 8.92
C LEU A 7 -11.40 6.98 7.65
N VAL A 8 -11.73 8.25 7.41
CA VAL A 8 -11.14 9.08 6.36
C VAL A 8 -10.48 10.30 6.98
N ARG A 9 -9.40 10.77 6.36
CA ARG A 9 -8.85 12.10 6.58
C ARG A 9 -9.15 12.94 5.35
N PHE A 10 -9.72 14.12 5.52
CA PHE A 10 -10.20 14.89 4.38
C PHE A 10 -10.14 16.39 4.61
N LEU A 11 -9.95 17.13 3.52
CA LEU A 11 -10.18 18.56 3.46
C LEU A 11 -11.69 18.77 3.23
N ALA A 12 -12.34 19.47 4.16
CA ALA A 12 -13.75 19.79 4.05
C ALA A 12 -13.98 21.05 3.22
N ARG A 13 -15.24 21.33 2.87
CA ARG A 13 -15.60 22.55 2.12
C ARG A 13 -15.42 23.83 2.91
N ASP A 14 -15.39 23.77 4.23
CA ASP A 14 -15.07 24.90 5.12
C ASP A 14 -13.58 25.26 5.16
N GLY A 15 -12.74 24.52 4.41
CA GLY A 15 -11.30 24.72 4.32
C GLY A 15 -10.48 24.07 5.43
N LYS A 16 -11.12 23.36 6.38
CA LYS A 16 -10.43 22.66 7.47
C LYS A 16 -10.19 21.20 7.14
N THR A 17 -9.19 20.62 7.77
CA THR A 17 -8.89 19.18 7.69
C THR A 17 -9.48 18.46 8.91
N TYR A 18 -10.19 17.37 8.67
CA TYR A 18 -10.80 16.53 9.69
C TYR A 18 -10.44 15.06 9.52
N TYR A 19 -10.53 14.32 10.61
CA TYR A 19 -10.84 12.90 10.58
C TYR A 19 -12.35 12.72 10.64
N GLY A 20 -12.88 11.70 9.96
CA GLY A 20 -14.31 11.40 9.98
C GLY A 20 -14.62 9.96 9.67
N ASP A 21 -15.81 9.51 10.09
CA ASP A 21 -16.38 8.22 9.66
C ASP A 21 -17.19 8.45 8.38
N ALA A 22 -16.72 7.91 7.27
CA ALA A 22 -17.28 8.16 5.95
C ALA A 22 -18.73 7.67 5.83
N ILE A 23 -19.60 8.51 5.27
CA ILE A 23 -20.99 8.18 4.96
C ILE A 23 -21.05 7.76 3.48
N LEU A 24 -21.48 6.53 3.23
CA LEU A 24 -21.62 6.00 1.89
C LEU A 24 -23.09 5.80 1.52
N PRO A 25 -23.46 5.98 0.25
CA PRO A 25 -24.78 5.61 -0.26
C PRO A 25 -25.07 4.12 -0.05
N THR A 26 -26.33 3.75 0.07
CA THR A 26 -26.75 2.35 0.20
C THR A 26 -26.21 1.50 -0.97
N GLY A 27 -25.60 0.36 -0.62
CA GLY A 27 -25.01 -0.57 -1.61
C GLY A 27 -23.63 -0.17 -2.14
N VAL A 28 -23.08 1.00 -1.72
CA VAL A 28 -21.74 1.45 -2.09
C VAL A 28 -20.77 1.07 -0.98
N THR A 29 -19.66 0.39 -1.33
CA THR A 29 -18.61 0.02 -0.39
C THR A 29 -17.30 0.78 -0.60
N ASP A 30 -17.13 1.42 -1.77
CA ASP A 30 -15.95 2.19 -2.15
C ASP A 30 -15.93 3.55 -1.45
N ILE A 31 -14.98 3.74 -0.52
CA ILE A 31 -14.82 5.00 0.23
C ILE A 31 -14.47 6.18 -0.68
N ALA A 32 -13.81 5.96 -1.83
CA ALA A 32 -13.52 7.05 -2.77
C ALA A 32 -14.79 7.78 -3.27
N LYS A 33 -15.95 7.14 -3.13
CA LYS A 33 -17.26 7.72 -3.47
C LYS A 33 -17.93 8.48 -2.33
N ALA A 34 -17.34 8.53 -1.14
CA ALA A 34 -17.86 9.29 -0.02
C ALA A 34 -17.92 10.80 -0.36
N ARG A 35 -19.01 11.46 0.01
CA ARG A 35 -19.18 12.91 -0.15
C ARG A 35 -19.30 13.61 1.18
N GLN A 36 -19.55 12.86 2.22
CA GLN A 36 -19.76 13.35 3.60
C GLN A 36 -19.12 12.38 4.59
N ALA A 37 -18.76 12.91 5.77
CA ALA A 37 -18.31 12.10 6.89
C ALA A 37 -18.80 12.72 8.21
N ARG A 38 -19.07 11.86 9.21
CA ARG A 38 -19.25 12.31 10.60
C ARG A 38 -17.89 12.63 11.18
N ILE A 39 -17.73 13.82 11.73
CA ILE A 39 -16.45 14.26 12.28
C ILE A 39 -16.05 13.35 13.45
N VAL A 40 -14.81 12.90 13.44
CA VAL A 40 -14.15 12.18 14.53
C VAL A 40 -13.28 13.15 15.29
N THR A 41 -13.50 13.25 16.61
CA THR A 41 -12.70 14.10 17.51
C THR A 41 -11.90 13.26 18.49
N GLY A 42 -10.80 13.81 19.00
CA GLY A 42 -9.90 13.10 19.90
C GLY A 42 -8.78 12.35 19.18
N ASP A 43 -8.22 11.36 19.83
CA ASP A 43 -7.10 10.56 19.31
C ASP A 43 -7.61 9.31 18.60
N ILE A 44 -7.38 9.19 17.30
CA ILE A 44 -7.82 8.04 16.48
C ILE A 44 -7.20 6.69 16.92
N PHE A 45 -6.09 6.72 17.64
CA PHE A 45 -5.46 5.54 18.23
C PHE A 45 -5.81 5.33 19.70
N GLY A 46 -6.41 6.33 20.34
CA GLY A 46 -6.78 6.34 21.75
C GLY A 46 -8.26 6.62 21.96
N ARG A 47 -8.54 7.58 22.87
CA ARG A 47 -9.92 8.01 23.14
C ARG A 47 -10.40 8.97 22.05
N HIS A 48 -11.47 8.61 21.38
CA HIS A 48 -12.09 9.39 20.32
C HIS A 48 -13.60 9.19 20.30
N ASP A 49 -14.31 10.16 19.73
CA ASP A 49 -15.75 10.13 19.56
C ASP A 49 -16.11 10.40 18.09
N VAL A 50 -17.05 9.62 17.55
CA VAL A 50 -17.73 9.93 16.28
C VAL A 50 -18.91 10.83 16.63
N THR A 51 -18.83 12.10 16.24
CA THR A 51 -19.84 13.11 16.56
C THR A 51 -21.04 13.03 15.61
N GLU A 52 -22.14 13.69 15.96
CA GLU A 52 -23.28 13.88 15.04
C GLU A 52 -23.01 14.95 13.96
N ASN A 53 -21.92 15.70 14.08
CA ASN A 53 -21.56 16.74 13.12
C ASN A 53 -21.09 16.10 11.81
N VAL A 54 -21.75 16.44 10.70
CA VAL A 54 -21.44 15.99 9.36
C VAL A 54 -20.72 17.10 8.59
N ALA A 55 -19.65 16.77 7.91
CA ALA A 55 -18.93 17.67 7.02
C ALA A 55 -18.89 17.14 5.58
N ASP A 56 -19.01 18.05 4.61
CA ASP A 56 -18.86 17.74 3.19
C ASP A 56 -17.38 17.55 2.86
N ILE A 57 -17.06 16.44 2.20
CA ILE A 57 -15.72 16.12 1.71
C ILE A 57 -15.47 16.91 0.42
N ARG A 58 -14.44 17.75 0.43
CA ARG A 58 -13.90 18.40 -0.77
C ARG A 58 -12.83 17.53 -1.42
N LEU A 59 -11.91 16.95 -0.61
CA LEU A 59 -10.79 16.13 -1.06
C LEU A 59 -10.45 15.09 0.02
N LEU A 60 -10.32 13.84 -0.36
CA LEU A 60 -9.74 12.81 0.48
C LEU A 60 -8.22 12.97 0.51
N LEU A 61 -7.64 12.93 1.71
CA LEU A 61 -6.21 13.05 1.96
C LEU A 61 -5.63 11.66 2.30
N PRO A 62 -4.29 11.51 2.40
CA PRO A 62 -3.71 10.30 3.00
C PRO A 62 -4.44 9.97 4.30
N PRO A 63 -4.87 8.72 4.54
CA PRO A 63 -5.74 8.37 5.66
C PRO A 63 -5.15 8.66 7.05
N LEU A 64 -3.82 8.71 7.13
CA LEU A 64 -3.09 9.17 8.31
C LEU A 64 -2.37 10.48 8.02
N ALA A 65 -2.33 11.37 8.99
CA ALA A 65 -1.46 12.54 8.95
C ALA A 65 0.01 12.08 9.10
N PRO A 66 0.98 12.79 8.49
CA PRO A 66 2.39 12.37 8.54
C PRO A 66 2.93 12.14 9.94
N GLU A 67 2.53 12.96 10.91
CA GLU A 67 2.91 12.85 12.32
C GLU A 67 2.40 11.58 13.01
N HIS A 68 1.33 10.99 12.47
CA HIS A 68 0.75 9.75 12.98
C HIS A 68 1.48 8.51 12.46
N VAL A 69 2.18 8.57 11.34
CA VAL A 69 2.89 7.42 10.79
C VAL A 69 4.23 7.25 11.48
N LYS A 70 4.52 6.02 11.95
CA LYS A 70 5.78 5.69 12.63
C LYS A 70 6.76 5.01 11.69
N THR A 71 6.33 3.94 11.02
CA THR A 71 7.12 3.26 9.99
C THR A 71 6.22 2.84 8.82
N VAL A 72 6.84 2.70 7.64
CA VAL A 72 6.22 2.06 6.49
C VAL A 72 6.98 0.77 6.21
N ARG A 73 6.42 -0.35 6.65
CA ARG A 73 6.95 -1.70 6.49
C ARG A 73 6.31 -2.33 5.26
N CYS A 74 7.08 -3.05 4.47
CA CYS A 74 6.58 -3.67 3.24
C CYS A 74 7.09 -5.11 3.14
N LEU A 75 6.22 -5.99 2.64
CA LEU A 75 6.59 -7.39 2.39
C LEU A 75 6.78 -7.63 0.89
N GLY A 76 7.92 -8.20 0.52
CA GLY A 76 8.15 -8.69 -0.82
C GLY A 76 7.78 -10.16 -0.97
N LEU A 77 7.45 -10.58 -2.22
CA LEU A 77 7.25 -11.98 -2.61
C LEU A 77 6.20 -12.72 -1.76
N ASN A 78 5.17 -12.03 -1.30
CA ASN A 78 4.17 -12.59 -0.38
C ASN A 78 2.95 -13.24 -1.07
N TYR A 79 2.94 -13.36 -2.39
CA TYR A 79 1.93 -14.12 -3.13
C TYR A 79 2.60 -15.22 -3.96
N ALA A 80 2.05 -16.44 -3.88
CA ALA A 80 2.68 -17.62 -4.46
C ALA A 80 2.87 -17.52 -5.98
N ASN A 81 1.87 -16.99 -6.69
CA ASN A 81 1.95 -16.81 -8.14
C ASN A 81 2.90 -15.68 -8.53
N HIS A 82 2.90 -14.58 -7.78
CA HIS A 82 3.86 -13.49 -7.99
C HIS A 82 5.31 -13.96 -7.75
N ALA A 83 5.57 -14.73 -6.70
CA ALA A 83 6.90 -15.29 -6.47
C ALA A 83 7.37 -16.18 -7.64
N LYS A 84 6.48 -16.98 -8.23
CA LYS A 84 6.77 -17.76 -9.45
C LYS A 84 7.02 -16.88 -10.67
N GLU A 85 6.16 -15.86 -10.87
CA GLU A 85 6.26 -14.90 -11.98
C GLU A 85 7.63 -14.21 -11.99
N VAL A 86 8.04 -13.67 -10.84
CA VAL A 86 9.35 -13.00 -10.69
C VAL A 86 10.50 -13.98 -10.88
N SER A 87 10.39 -15.19 -10.34
CA SER A 87 11.42 -16.24 -10.51
C SER A 87 11.68 -16.56 -11.98
N LEU A 88 10.63 -16.66 -12.80
CA LEU A 88 10.75 -16.92 -14.23
C LEU A 88 11.42 -15.76 -14.99
N HIS A 89 11.23 -14.52 -14.56
CA HIS A 89 11.88 -13.35 -15.16
C HIS A 89 13.35 -13.22 -14.77
N LEU A 90 13.71 -13.62 -13.57
CA LEU A 90 15.10 -13.64 -13.10
C LEU A 90 15.93 -14.72 -13.82
N LEU A 91 15.31 -15.67 -14.51
CA LEU A 91 15.97 -16.62 -15.41
C LEU A 91 16.35 -16.01 -16.79
N ASP A 92 15.93 -14.79 -17.10
CA ASP A 92 16.40 -14.07 -18.30
C ASP A 92 17.92 -13.81 -18.17
N PRO A 93 18.74 -14.18 -19.17
CA PRO A 93 20.19 -14.00 -19.12
C PRO A 93 20.66 -12.57 -18.81
N ARG A 94 19.83 -11.57 -19.14
CA ARG A 94 20.09 -10.15 -18.82
C ARG A 94 20.07 -9.88 -17.31
N TRP A 95 19.28 -10.66 -16.54
CA TRP A 95 19.13 -10.54 -15.11
C TRP A 95 19.99 -11.53 -14.32
N ILE A 96 20.24 -12.75 -14.91
CA ILE A 96 21.07 -13.83 -14.31
C ILE A 96 22.49 -13.34 -14.03
N ARG A 97 23.09 -12.58 -14.95
CA ARG A 97 24.48 -12.14 -14.83
C ARG A 97 24.75 -11.23 -13.64
N LEU A 98 23.72 -10.54 -13.14
CA LEU A 98 23.79 -9.61 -12.01
C LEU A 98 23.49 -10.27 -10.65
N MET A 99 22.71 -11.34 -10.66
CA MET A 99 22.28 -12.04 -9.43
C MET A 99 22.98 -13.40 -9.23
N ALA A 100 23.91 -13.78 -10.09
CA ALA A 100 24.57 -15.10 -10.04
C ALA A 100 25.19 -15.46 -8.68
N ASN A 101 25.53 -14.48 -7.87
CA ASN A 101 26.07 -14.69 -6.52
C ASN A 101 25.00 -14.85 -5.43
N HIS A 102 23.70 -14.54 -5.72
CA HIS A 102 22.60 -14.61 -4.74
C HIS A 102 21.51 -15.61 -5.12
N LEU A 103 21.47 -16.11 -6.36
CA LEU A 103 20.38 -16.92 -6.91
C LEU A 103 20.83 -18.37 -7.26
N GLN A 104 21.75 -18.96 -6.52
CA GLN A 104 22.08 -20.40 -6.67
C GLN A 104 20.98 -21.35 -6.12
N SER A 105 19.82 -20.85 -5.75
CA SER A 105 18.69 -21.69 -5.37
C SER A 105 17.49 -21.39 -6.26
N ASN A 106 16.87 -22.42 -6.85
CA ASN A 106 15.45 -22.37 -7.23
C ASN A 106 14.73 -21.49 -6.21
N MET A 107 14.19 -20.31 -6.60
CA MET A 107 13.54 -19.42 -5.65
C MET A 107 12.34 -20.16 -5.06
N ALA A 108 12.63 -20.97 -4.05
CA ALA A 108 11.62 -21.59 -3.23
C ALA A 108 10.78 -20.46 -2.59
N ILE A 109 9.50 -20.71 -2.40
CA ILE A 109 8.62 -19.88 -1.57
C ILE A 109 9.41 -19.46 -0.32
N PRO A 110 9.50 -18.15 -0.02
CA PRO A 110 10.27 -17.67 1.13
C PRO A 110 9.84 -18.38 2.42
N LYS A 111 10.81 -18.80 3.23
CA LYS A 111 10.52 -19.44 4.54
C LYS A 111 10.06 -18.41 5.58
N PHE A 112 10.44 -17.16 5.40
CA PHE A 112 10.12 -16.03 6.26
C PHE A 112 9.70 -14.83 5.42
N PRO A 113 8.88 -13.90 5.97
CA PRO A 113 8.53 -12.66 5.30
C PRO A 113 9.78 -11.87 4.87
N VAL A 114 9.82 -11.43 3.61
CA VAL A 114 10.89 -10.59 3.08
C VAL A 114 10.54 -9.14 3.38
N LEU A 115 11.14 -8.60 4.44
CA LEU A 115 10.86 -7.25 4.94
C LEU A 115 11.77 -6.21 4.29
N PHE A 116 11.17 -5.10 3.85
CA PHE A 116 11.87 -3.85 3.51
C PHE A 116 11.07 -2.64 4.01
N TYR A 117 11.64 -1.45 3.90
CA TYR A 117 11.03 -0.23 4.39
C TYR A 117 10.95 0.83 3.29
N LYS A 118 9.91 1.65 3.37
CA LYS A 118 9.82 2.92 2.65
C LYS A 118 9.92 4.09 3.64
N PRO A 119 10.51 5.24 3.28
CA PRO A 119 10.45 6.44 4.11
C PRO A 119 9.01 6.93 4.24
N VAL A 120 8.69 7.63 5.32
CA VAL A 120 7.35 8.20 5.54
C VAL A 120 6.96 9.18 4.43
N THR A 121 7.94 9.87 3.81
CA THR A 121 7.72 10.77 2.67
C THR A 121 7.24 10.07 1.39
N SER A 122 7.37 8.75 1.33
CA SER A 122 6.79 7.97 0.21
C SER A 122 5.27 7.88 0.25
N LEU A 123 4.64 8.11 1.41
CA LEU A 123 3.18 8.05 1.52
C LEU A 123 2.52 9.18 0.75
N ALA A 124 1.46 8.84 0.04
CA ALA A 124 0.61 9.76 -0.71
C ALA A 124 -0.87 9.40 -0.53
N GLY A 125 -1.74 10.31 -0.89
CA GLY A 125 -3.18 10.14 -0.81
C GLY A 125 -3.79 9.39 -1.99
N PRO A 126 -5.08 9.10 -1.90
CA PRO A 126 -5.78 8.26 -2.87
C PRO A 126 -5.89 8.88 -4.27
N THR A 127 -5.63 10.18 -4.40
CA THR A 127 -5.70 10.93 -5.68
C THR A 127 -4.48 11.80 -5.94
N ASP A 128 -3.46 11.73 -5.07
CA ASP A 128 -2.22 12.48 -5.27
C ASP A 128 -1.47 11.93 -6.49
N PRO A 129 -0.69 12.76 -7.21
CA PRO A 129 0.14 12.26 -8.29
C PRO A 129 1.25 11.33 -7.77
N ILE A 130 1.72 10.42 -8.63
CA ILE A 130 2.95 9.65 -8.43
C ILE A 130 4.09 10.45 -9.09
N PRO A 131 4.88 11.23 -8.32
CA PRO A 131 5.95 12.01 -8.91
C PRO A 131 7.14 11.12 -9.27
N VAL A 132 7.65 11.26 -10.49
CA VAL A 132 8.81 10.51 -10.94
C VAL A 132 9.98 11.47 -11.14
N HIS A 133 10.92 11.44 -10.20
CA HIS A 133 12.13 12.26 -10.25
C HIS A 133 13.00 11.88 -11.47
N PRO A 134 13.72 12.80 -12.12
CA PRO A 134 14.56 12.51 -13.30
C PRO A 134 15.53 11.34 -13.13
N ILE A 135 16.07 11.11 -11.93
CA ILE A 135 16.94 9.94 -11.64
C ILE A 135 16.22 8.60 -11.83
N ALA A 136 14.89 8.58 -11.68
CA ALA A 136 14.04 7.40 -11.84
C ALA A 136 13.32 7.34 -13.20
N GLN A 137 13.57 8.29 -14.10
CA GLN A 137 13.04 8.29 -15.47
C GLN A 137 13.94 7.51 -16.44
N THR A 138 15.18 7.25 -16.03
CA THR A 138 16.14 6.48 -16.83
C THR A 138 15.83 4.99 -16.70
N GLY A 139 15.89 4.24 -17.83
CA GLY A 139 15.71 2.79 -17.84
C GLY A 139 14.27 2.31 -17.99
N SER A 140 13.27 3.21 -17.90
CA SER A 140 11.84 2.88 -18.15
C SER A 140 11.33 1.61 -17.45
N THR A 141 11.66 1.44 -16.17
CA THR A 141 11.29 0.23 -15.41
C THR A 141 10.40 0.56 -14.19
N LEU A 142 9.60 1.62 -14.30
CA LEU A 142 8.62 2.01 -13.29
C LEU A 142 7.42 1.06 -13.33
N ASP A 143 7.06 0.52 -12.18
CA ASP A 143 6.08 -0.55 -12.03
C ASP A 143 5.08 -0.25 -10.89
N TYR A 144 3.96 -0.94 -10.91
CA TYR A 144 2.86 -0.87 -9.96
C TYR A 144 2.74 -2.17 -9.16
N GLU A 145 2.31 -2.07 -7.92
CA GLU A 145 2.05 -3.21 -7.04
C GLU A 145 0.85 -2.90 -6.13
N CYS A 146 -0.33 -3.44 -6.46
CA CYS A 146 -1.51 -3.30 -5.59
C CYS A 146 -1.37 -4.18 -4.37
N GLU A 147 -1.60 -3.59 -3.19
CA GLU A 147 -1.42 -4.28 -1.92
C GLU A 147 -2.55 -3.98 -0.92
N LEU A 148 -2.95 -4.99 -0.15
CA LEU A 148 -3.65 -4.73 1.10
C LEU A 148 -2.66 -4.06 2.06
N VAL A 149 -3.13 -3.01 2.74
CA VAL A 149 -2.36 -2.26 3.72
C VAL A 149 -2.99 -2.42 5.10
N ILE A 150 -2.18 -2.83 6.09
CA ILE A 150 -2.59 -2.93 7.49
C ILE A 150 -2.13 -1.65 8.20
N VAL A 151 -3.01 -1.07 9.02
CA VAL A 151 -2.64 0.01 9.94
C VAL A 151 -2.71 -0.52 11.37
N ILE A 152 -1.60 -0.43 12.09
CA ILE A 152 -1.52 -0.84 13.49
C ILE A 152 -2.19 0.21 14.37
N GLY A 153 -3.05 -0.25 15.29
CA GLY A 153 -3.83 0.61 16.17
C GLY A 153 -3.41 0.58 17.64
N LYS A 154 -2.63 -0.42 18.04
CA LYS A 154 -2.12 -0.59 19.40
C LYS A 154 -0.69 -1.11 19.37
N ALA A 155 0.12 -0.74 20.37
CA ALA A 155 1.47 -1.30 20.51
C ALA A 155 1.42 -2.83 20.62
N ALA A 156 2.18 -3.50 19.74
CA ALA A 156 2.21 -4.95 19.62
C ALA A 156 3.67 -5.45 19.70
N ALA A 157 3.98 -6.22 20.74
CA ALA A 157 5.27 -6.87 20.95
C ALA A 157 5.03 -8.35 21.24
N ASP A 158 5.75 -9.22 20.54
CA ASP A 158 5.69 -10.69 20.68
C ASP A 158 4.27 -11.27 20.67
N VAL A 159 3.43 -10.74 19.76
CA VAL A 159 2.01 -11.08 19.67
C VAL A 159 1.83 -12.43 18.98
N SER A 160 0.94 -13.28 19.52
CA SER A 160 0.53 -14.52 18.89
C SER A 160 -0.33 -14.27 17.62
N GLU A 161 -0.37 -15.25 16.70
CA GLU A 161 -1.24 -15.16 15.52
C GLU A 161 -2.72 -15.01 15.92
N ASP A 162 -3.16 -15.66 16.99
CA ASP A 162 -4.56 -15.60 17.42
C ASP A 162 -4.97 -14.22 17.92
N GLU A 163 -4.05 -13.48 18.52
CA GLU A 163 -4.32 -12.14 19.04
C GLU A 163 -4.02 -11.02 18.04
N ALA A 164 -3.30 -11.32 16.95
CA ALA A 164 -2.76 -10.35 16.02
C ALA A 164 -3.77 -9.30 15.53
N LEU A 165 -5.00 -9.73 15.19
CA LEU A 165 -6.05 -8.82 14.69
C LEU A 165 -6.58 -7.83 15.74
N ASN A 166 -6.33 -8.08 17.04
CA ASN A 166 -6.71 -7.16 18.12
C ASN A 166 -5.87 -5.87 18.13
N TYR A 167 -4.74 -5.88 17.43
CA TYR A 167 -3.80 -4.76 17.33
C TYR A 167 -3.99 -3.92 16.07
N VAL A 168 -4.87 -4.35 15.17
CA VAL A 168 -5.15 -3.66 13.89
C VAL A 168 -6.18 -2.56 14.11
N LEU A 169 -5.88 -1.34 13.64
CA LEU A 169 -6.86 -0.25 13.52
C LEU A 169 -7.82 -0.54 12.37
N GLY A 170 -7.29 -0.98 11.24
CA GLY A 170 -8.05 -1.32 10.04
C GLY A 170 -7.16 -1.55 8.82
N TYR A 171 -7.81 -1.59 7.68
CA TYR A 171 -7.23 -1.96 6.39
C TYR A 171 -7.46 -0.85 5.37
N ALA A 172 -6.51 -0.69 4.47
CA ALA A 172 -6.56 0.19 3.31
C ALA A 172 -6.07 -0.55 2.07
N VAL A 173 -6.15 0.07 0.90
CA VAL A 173 -5.43 -0.37 -0.30
C VAL A 173 -4.28 0.56 -0.57
N GLY A 174 -3.18 0.06 -1.11
CA GLY A 174 -2.04 0.87 -1.49
C GLY A 174 -1.37 0.39 -2.78
N ASN A 175 -0.50 1.24 -3.30
CA ASN A 175 0.33 0.94 -4.46
C ASN A 175 1.81 1.06 -4.05
N ASP A 176 2.52 -0.08 -3.98
CA ASP A 176 3.97 -0.09 -3.76
C ASP A 176 4.70 0.19 -5.08
N VAL A 177 4.70 1.47 -5.49
CA VAL A 177 5.37 1.91 -6.71
C VAL A 177 6.86 1.57 -6.65
N SER A 178 7.35 0.94 -7.73
CA SER A 178 8.67 0.31 -7.76
C SER A 178 9.41 0.66 -9.03
N HIS A 179 10.69 0.97 -8.91
CA HIS A 179 11.61 1.07 -10.06
C HIS A 179 12.52 -0.14 -10.07
N ARG A 180 12.28 -1.07 -10.99
CA ARG A 180 12.92 -2.40 -10.96
C ARG A 180 14.42 -2.36 -11.09
N GLU A 181 14.97 -1.46 -11.93
CA GLU A 181 16.41 -1.32 -12.06
C GLU A 181 17.07 -0.85 -10.75
N TRP A 182 16.51 0.16 -10.08
CA TRP A 182 16.97 0.60 -8.77
C TRP A 182 16.78 -0.46 -7.69
N GLN A 183 15.66 -1.20 -7.72
CA GLN A 183 15.38 -2.27 -6.77
C GLN A 183 16.38 -3.43 -6.89
N ILE A 184 16.65 -3.88 -8.13
CA ILE A 184 17.33 -5.16 -8.38
C ILE A 184 18.82 -4.94 -8.65
N GLN A 185 19.18 -3.92 -9.43
CA GLN A 185 20.54 -3.77 -9.96
C GLN A 185 21.36 -2.73 -9.19
N ARG A 186 20.81 -1.53 -9.02
CA ARG A 186 21.56 -0.39 -8.48
C ARG A 186 21.63 -0.35 -6.96
N GLY A 187 20.71 -1.04 -6.28
CA GLY A 187 20.58 -1.04 -4.81
C GLY A 187 21.47 -2.04 -4.09
N GLY A 188 22.39 -2.75 -4.79
CA GLY A 188 23.23 -3.77 -4.15
C GLY A 188 22.44 -4.93 -3.51
N GLY A 189 21.23 -5.22 -4.01
CA GLY A 189 20.32 -6.24 -3.46
C GLY A 189 19.39 -5.73 -2.37
N GLN A 190 19.50 -4.46 -1.95
CA GLN A 190 18.58 -3.82 -1.00
C GLN A 190 17.49 -3.05 -1.75
N TRP A 191 16.22 -3.35 -1.46
CA TRP A 191 15.10 -2.91 -2.29
C TRP A 191 14.62 -1.49 -2.02
N SER A 192 14.85 -0.98 -0.83
CA SER A 192 14.25 0.27 -0.36
C SER A 192 14.53 1.48 -1.27
N LEU A 193 15.71 1.54 -1.89
CA LEU A 193 16.04 2.65 -2.79
C LEU A 193 15.20 2.64 -4.07
N GLY A 194 14.86 1.45 -4.60
CA GLY A 194 13.98 1.32 -5.77
C GLY A 194 12.50 1.54 -5.48
N LYS A 195 12.12 1.70 -4.21
CA LYS A 195 10.74 1.76 -3.73
C LYS A 195 10.44 2.98 -2.85
N GLY A 196 11.47 3.74 -2.44
CA GLY A 196 11.39 4.77 -1.40
C GLY A 196 11.34 6.22 -1.90
N PHE A 197 11.04 6.49 -3.16
CA PHE A 197 10.88 7.85 -3.63
C PHE A 197 9.63 8.51 -3.03
N ASP A 198 9.65 9.84 -2.93
CA ASP A 198 8.52 10.61 -2.43
C ASP A 198 7.24 10.31 -3.23
N GLY A 199 6.13 10.10 -2.54
CA GLY A 199 4.83 9.81 -3.15
C GLY A 199 4.68 8.41 -3.76
N TRP A 200 5.64 7.48 -3.56
CA TRP A 200 5.63 6.14 -4.16
C TRP A 200 4.96 5.06 -3.30
N ALA A 201 4.17 5.49 -2.33
CA ALA A 201 3.27 4.64 -1.56
C ALA A 201 1.90 5.30 -1.39
N PRO A 202 1.18 5.59 -2.51
CA PRO A 202 -0.21 6.01 -2.39
C PRO A 202 -1.00 4.96 -1.62
N PHE A 203 -1.80 5.40 -0.64
CA PHE A 203 -2.68 4.49 0.08
C PHE A 203 -3.97 5.19 0.55
N GLY A 204 -5.01 4.41 0.71
CA GLY A 204 -6.33 4.89 1.08
C GLY A 204 -7.46 3.99 0.57
N PRO A 205 -8.60 4.56 0.13
CA PRO A 205 -9.03 5.96 0.28
C PRO A 205 -9.39 6.34 1.71
N GLY A 206 -9.42 5.37 2.61
CA GLY A 206 -9.60 5.47 4.05
C GLY A 206 -9.15 4.19 4.73
N ILE A 207 -9.30 4.11 6.05
CA ILE A 207 -9.00 2.93 6.87
C ILE A 207 -10.32 2.29 7.28
N VAL A 208 -10.54 1.05 6.84
CA VAL A 208 -11.76 0.28 7.12
C VAL A 208 -11.49 -0.69 8.25
N THR A 209 -12.29 -0.60 9.32
CA THR A 209 -12.11 -1.44 10.50
C THR A 209 -12.69 -2.85 10.29
N ASN A 210 -12.38 -3.75 11.23
CA ASN A 210 -12.95 -5.10 11.29
C ASN A 210 -14.49 -5.14 11.50
N LYS A 211 -15.11 -4.00 11.75
CA LYS A 211 -16.59 -3.90 11.73
C LYS A 211 -17.15 -4.16 10.33
N VAL A 212 -16.41 -3.78 9.30
CA VAL A 212 -16.78 -3.94 7.87
C VAL A 212 -16.00 -5.05 7.23
N VAL A 213 -14.68 -5.03 7.29
CA VAL A 213 -13.81 -6.08 6.77
C VAL A 213 -13.71 -7.19 7.82
N LYS A 214 -14.58 -8.20 7.69
CA LYS A 214 -14.64 -9.33 8.64
C LYS A 214 -13.52 -10.32 8.43
N ASP A 215 -13.16 -10.58 7.19
CA ASP A 215 -12.06 -11.47 6.80
C ASP A 215 -11.14 -10.77 5.82
N PRO A 216 -10.05 -10.16 6.30
CA PRO A 216 -9.08 -9.49 5.42
C PRO A 216 -8.26 -10.46 4.57
N GLN A 217 -8.34 -11.78 4.86
CA GLN A 217 -7.64 -12.82 4.12
C GLN A 217 -8.44 -13.31 2.90
N ASN A 218 -9.62 -12.75 2.63
CA ASN A 218 -10.45 -13.15 1.49
C ASN A 218 -11.14 -11.95 0.85
N LEU A 219 -10.33 -11.05 0.27
CA LEU A 219 -10.79 -9.84 -0.42
C LEU A 219 -10.28 -9.85 -1.86
N LYS A 220 -11.13 -9.42 -2.80
CA LYS A 220 -10.69 -9.13 -4.17
C LYS A 220 -9.77 -7.93 -4.17
N ILE A 221 -8.66 -8.04 -4.92
CA ILE A 221 -7.65 -7.00 -5.08
C ILE A 221 -7.32 -6.85 -6.56
N PHE A 222 -7.21 -5.62 -7.05
CA PHE A 222 -6.99 -5.38 -8.47
C PHE A 222 -6.16 -4.13 -8.74
N THR A 223 -5.52 -4.11 -9.92
CA THR A 223 -4.92 -2.91 -10.52
C THR A 223 -5.47 -2.71 -11.92
N LYS A 224 -5.72 -1.45 -12.28
CA LYS A 224 -5.93 -1.03 -13.67
C LYS A 224 -4.90 0.03 -14.04
N VAL A 225 -4.39 -0.04 -15.25
CA VAL A 225 -3.57 1.01 -15.87
C VAL A 225 -4.33 1.53 -17.08
N ASN A 226 -4.63 2.83 -17.11
CA ASN A 226 -5.43 3.47 -18.16
C ASN A 226 -6.77 2.76 -18.41
N GLY A 227 -7.40 2.23 -17.36
CA GLY A 227 -8.67 1.51 -17.42
C GLY A 227 -8.55 0.01 -17.77
N GLU A 228 -7.40 -0.46 -18.23
CA GLU A 228 -7.16 -1.88 -18.50
C GLU A 228 -6.77 -2.61 -17.21
N THR A 229 -7.45 -3.72 -16.89
CA THR A 229 -7.14 -4.56 -15.73
C THR A 229 -5.84 -5.33 -15.95
N VAL A 230 -4.87 -5.11 -15.07
CA VAL A 230 -3.53 -5.70 -15.13
C VAL A 230 -3.23 -6.65 -13.97
N GLN A 231 -3.83 -6.43 -12.80
CA GLN A 231 -3.85 -7.40 -11.69
C GLN A 231 -5.32 -7.66 -11.31
N ASN A 232 -5.68 -8.89 -10.99
CA ASN A 232 -7.01 -9.28 -10.52
C ASN A 232 -6.90 -10.59 -9.75
N ASN A 233 -6.89 -10.50 -8.44
CA ASN A 233 -6.61 -11.63 -7.56
C ASN A 233 -7.38 -11.53 -6.23
N ASN A 234 -6.99 -12.33 -5.25
CA ASN A 234 -7.60 -12.38 -3.92
C ASN A 234 -6.52 -12.46 -2.83
N THR A 235 -6.72 -11.79 -1.71
CA THR A 235 -5.78 -11.78 -0.56
C THR A 235 -5.60 -13.17 0.08
N LYS A 236 -6.46 -14.14 -0.21
CA LYS A 236 -6.29 -15.54 0.24
C LYS A 236 -5.03 -16.21 -0.29
N ASP A 237 -4.47 -15.70 -1.40
CA ASP A 237 -3.29 -16.26 -2.05
C ASP A 237 -1.97 -15.79 -1.42
N MET A 238 -2.03 -14.97 -0.34
CA MET A 238 -0.86 -14.61 0.46
C MET A 238 -0.15 -15.84 1.03
N ILE A 239 1.18 -15.88 0.92
CA ILE A 239 2.04 -16.90 1.53
C ILE A 239 2.04 -16.74 3.05
N PHE A 240 2.26 -15.50 3.51
CA PHE A 240 2.17 -15.13 4.92
C PHE A 240 0.91 -14.28 5.10
N GLY A 241 -0.13 -14.90 5.66
CA GLY A 241 -1.39 -14.23 5.96
C GLY A 241 -1.23 -13.10 6.99
N ILE A 242 -2.26 -12.31 7.14
CA ILE A 242 -2.24 -11.08 7.97
C ILE A 242 -1.87 -11.37 9.42
N LYS A 243 -2.44 -12.41 10.03
CA LYS A 243 -2.15 -12.81 11.41
C LYS A 243 -0.67 -13.16 11.58
N LYS A 244 -0.15 -14.02 10.68
CA LYS A 244 1.24 -14.43 10.69
C LYS A 244 2.21 -13.27 10.44
N THR A 245 1.84 -12.35 9.54
CA THR A 245 2.63 -11.13 9.27
C THR A 245 2.77 -10.28 10.53
N ILE A 246 1.68 -9.98 11.23
CA ILE A 246 1.71 -9.18 12.45
C ILE A 246 2.48 -9.88 13.56
N SER A 247 2.20 -11.18 13.78
CA SER A 247 2.92 -11.99 14.76
C SER A 247 4.42 -11.98 14.50
N PHE A 248 4.85 -12.25 13.26
CA PHE A 248 6.27 -12.26 12.88
C PHE A 248 6.93 -10.90 13.05
N LEU A 249 6.31 -9.82 12.57
CA LEU A 249 6.88 -8.47 12.61
C LEU A 249 6.91 -7.86 14.03
N SER A 250 6.18 -8.44 14.98
CA SER A 250 6.18 -8.01 16.38
C SER A 250 7.19 -8.76 17.25
N GLN A 251 7.86 -9.81 16.71
CA GLN A 251 8.86 -10.57 17.46
C GLN A 251 10.17 -9.80 17.57
N GLY A 252 10.60 -9.51 18.80
CA GLY A 252 11.83 -8.78 19.07
C GLY A 252 11.82 -7.32 18.63
N THR A 253 10.72 -6.83 18.04
CA THR A 253 10.49 -5.42 17.68
C THR A 253 9.06 -5.05 18.01
N THR A 254 8.83 -3.84 18.54
CA THR A 254 7.47 -3.39 18.82
C THR A 254 6.87 -2.70 17.60
N LEU A 255 5.70 -3.17 17.15
CA LEU A 255 4.85 -2.42 16.23
C LEU A 255 4.13 -1.33 17.02
N LEU A 256 4.13 -0.11 16.52
CA LEU A 256 3.53 1.05 17.17
C LEU A 256 2.20 1.44 16.51
N PRO A 257 1.27 2.07 17.26
CA PRO A 257 0.09 2.70 16.65
C PRO A 257 0.54 3.68 15.56
N GLY A 258 0.00 3.51 14.34
CA GLY A 258 0.42 4.28 13.17
C GLY A 258 1.50 3.63 12.31
N ASP A 259 2.02 2.45 12.68
CA ASP A 259 2.78 1.64 11.73
C ASP A 259 1.87 1.20 10.58
N VAL A 260 2.37 1.38 9.35
CA VAL A 260 1.70 1.00 8.12
C VAL A 260 2.44 -0.18 7.51
N ILE A 261 1.71 -1.26 7.19
CA ILE A 261 2.29 -2.49 6.66
C ILE A 261 1.67 -2.79 5.30
N PHE A 262 2.45 -2.67 4.23
CA PHE A 262 2.12 -3.16 2.90
C PHE A 262 2.41 -4.67 2.85
N THR A 263 1.43 -5.47 2.41
CA THR A 263 1.45 -6.93 2.64
C THR A 263 1.93 -7.74 1.45
N GLY A 264 2.44 -7.09 0.42
CA GLY A 264 2.84 -7.73 -0.83
C GLY A 264 1.75 -7.70 -1.89
N THR A 265 2.17 -7.88 -3.12
CA THR A 265 1.34 -7.79 -4.33
C THR A 265 1.11 -9.14 -4.98
N PRO A 266 -0.06 -9.38 -5.62
CA PRO A 266 -0.29 -10.56 -6.46
C PRO A 266 0.45 -10.47 -7.80
N GLU A 267 0.34 -11.52 -8.62
CA GLU A 267 0.85 -11.57 -9.99
C GLU A 267 0.19 -10.52 -10.90
N GLY A 268 0.83 -10.25 -12.05
CA GLY A 268 0.40 -9.29 -13.06
C GLY A 268 1.10 -7.94 -12.97
N VAL A 269 2.19 -7.84 -12.18
CA VAL A 269 3.06 -6.66 -12.17
C VAL A 269 3.66 -6.42 -13.55
N GLY A 270 4.01 -5.17 -13.87
CA GLY A 270 4.49 -4.79 -15.20
C GLY A 270 5.73 -5.56 -15.64
N MET A 271 6.66 -5.83 -14.73
CA MET A 271 7.85 -6.65 -14.97
C MET A 271 7.48 -8.09 -15.39
N GLY A 272 6.42 -8.67 -14.80
CA GLY A 272 5.97 -10.03 -15.03
C GLY A 272 5.21 -10.25 -16.34
N ARG A 273 4.75 -9.22 -16.99
CA ARG A 273 3.90 -9.30 -18.18
C ARG A 273 4.70 -9.62 -19.45
N LYS A 274 4.02 -10.17 -20.44
CA LYS A 274 4.56 -10.44 -21.78
C LYS A 274 3.62 -9.86 -22.87
N PRO A 275 4.00 -8.72 -23.51
CA PRO A 275 5.20 -7.90 -23.27
C PRO A 275 5.15 -7.20 -21.91
N GLN A 276 6.34 -6.82 -21.39
CA GLN A 276 6.43 -6.02 -20.14
C GLN A 276 5.67 -4.70 -20.27
N LEU A 277 5.02 -4.28 -19.18
CA LEU A 277 4.27 -3.04 -19.10
C LEU A 277 4.90 -2.12 -18.05
N TRP A 278 5.51 -1.04 -18.50
CA TRP A 278 6.12 -0.03 -17.63
C TRP A 278 5.27 1.24 -17.61
N LEU A 279 5.12 1.82 -16.44
CA LEU A 279 4.40 3.08 -16.28
C LEU A 279 5.14 4.23 -16.95
N LYS A 280 4.39 5.13 -17.57
CA LYS A 280 4.86 6.28 -18.32
C LYS A 280 4.25 7.56 -17.78
N ASP A 281 4.82 8.69 -18.16
CA ASP A 281 4.24 10.01 -17.88
C ASP A 281 2.81 10.09 -18.39
N GLY A 282 1.90 10.54 -17.52
CA GLY A 282 0.47 10.67 -17.81
C GLY A 282 -0.37 9.42 -17.57
N ASP A 283 0.22 8.24 -17.32
CA ASP A 283 -0.55 7.03 -17.03
C ASP A 283 -1.39 7.19 -15.75
N ILE A 284 -2.59 6.62 -15.78
CA ILE A 284 -3.51 6.56 -14.64
C ILE A 284 -3.47 5.15 -14.05
N VAL A 285 -3.09 5.04 -12.79
CA VAL A 285 -3.05 3.78 -12.06
C VAL A 285 -4.19 3.77 -11.03
N GLU A 286 -5.10 2.82 -11.16
CA GLU A 286 -6.15 2.54 -10.17
C GLU A 286 -5.83 1.25 -9.45
N VAL A 287 -5.67 1.29 -8.12
CA VAL A 287 -5.53 0.11 -7.25
C VAL A 287 -6.76 0.01 -6.36
N GLY A 288 -7.31 -1.18 -6.21
CA GLY A 288 -8.56 -1.36 -5.45
C GLY A 288 -8.59 -2.62 -4.59
N LEU A 289 -9.30 -2.52 -3.48
CA LEU A 289 -9.53 -3.60 -2.51
C LEU A 289 -11.01 -3.66 -2.14
N GLU A 290 -11.56 -4.86 -2.19
CA GLU A 290 -12.98 -5.11 -1.88
C GLU A 290 -13.34 -4.60 -0.49
N ASN A 291 -14.52 -3.95 -0.37
CA ASN A 291 -15.05 -3.33 0.84
C ASN A 291 -14.24 -2.14 1.41
N VAL A 292 -13.15 -1.76 0.76
CA VAL A 292 -12.32 -0.60 1.11
C VAL A 292 -12.52 0.52 0.09
N GLY A 293 -12.31 0.22 -1.18
CA GLY A 293 -12.40 1.17 -2.27
C GLY A 293 -11.13 1.22 -3.10
N SER A 294 -10.93 2.33 -3.81
CA SER A 294 -9.81 2.48 -4.73
C SER A 294 -9.04 3.78 -4.54
N CYS A 295 -7.75 3.73 -4.86
CA CYS A 295 -6.88 4.88 -5.10
C CYS A 295 -6.66 5.02 -6.61
N THR A 296 -6.72 6.25 -7.13
CA THR A 296 -6.49 6.53 -8.54
C THR A 296 -5.47 7.64 -8.66
N ASN A 297 -4.28 7.31 -9.11
CA ASN A 297 -3.12 8.18 -9.09
C ASN A 297 -2.56 8.35 -10.50
N LYS A 298 -2.25 9.60 -10.89
CA LYS A 298 -1.61 9.91 -12.15
C LYS A 298 -0.09 9.88 -12.00
N VAL A 299 0.59 9.23 -12.93
CA VAL A 299 2.05 9.27 -13.01
C VAL A 299 2.48 10.60 -13.60
N GLU A 300 3.39 11.32 -12.92
CA GLU A 300 3.89 12.63 -13.36
C GLU A 300 5.42 12.68 -13.35
N PHE A 301 6.01 12.78 -14.56
CA PHE A 301 7.46 12.90 -14.71
C PHE A 301 7.91 14.33 -14.43
N SER A 302 8.67 14.50 -13.35
CA SER A 302 9.20 15.81 -12.95
C SER A 302 10.31 16.25 -13.90
N LYS A 303 10.33 17.55 -14.23
CA LYS A 303 11.50 18.19 -14.87
C LYS A 303 12.48 18.62 -13.78
N LEU A 304 13.79 18.51 -14.05
CA LEU A 304 14.77 19.18 -13.19
C LEU A 304 14.43 20.67 -13.16
N LYS A 305 14.23 21.24 -11.97
CA LYS A 305 14.21 22.69 -11.83
C LYS A 305 15.60 23.15 -12.27
N SER A 306 15.69 23.95 -13.35
CA SER A 306 16.92 24.65 -13.67
C SER A 306 17.34 25.40 -12.41
N LYS A 307 18.54 25.16 -11.91
CA LYS A 307 19.12 26.01 -10.87
C LYS A 307 19.20 27.41 -11.49
N ILE A 308 18.33 28.33 -11.01
CA ILE A 308 18.43 29.75 -11.26
C ILE A 308 19.62 30.27 -10.47
#